data_0b370a795e76b4210e96b77b9d369d68
#
_entry.id   0b370a795e76b4210e96b77b9d369d68
#
_cell.length_a   1.000
_cell.length_b   1.000
_cell.length_c   1.000
_cell.angle_alpha   90.00
_cell.angle_beta   90.00
_cell.angle_gamma   90.00
#
_symmetry.space_group_name_H-M   'P 1'
#
loop_
_entity.id
_entity.type
_entity.pdbx_description
1 polymer ?
#
loop_
_entity_poly.entity_id
_entity_poly.type
_entity_poly.pdbx_seq_one_letter_code
_entity_poly.pdbx_strand_id
1 'polypeptide(L)'
;MPKVFNTTAVCIPEEHYMVDISGRLEEIKSLVDAGKYFTINRARQYGKTTTLRALYRYLQKEYYVVLLDFQTFDNDKFENGNVFSAAFINSFLRSLKRNTLSPELEDAIKNILHSTDYTDKYFSLKELFEQLSDLCAAAEKKIVLMIDEVDSASNNQVFLDFLAQLRAQYIERDIQPTFRAVILAGVYDVKNLRRKIRPDEVHKYNSPWNIAADFKVDMSFSREEIAGMLDEYEKDYHIGMDVELLAGLIREYTSGYPFLVSRICQLLDEEISVKKEYGGKKSAWTKKGFLEAVRILLSEKNMLFESLREKLESYPELNSMLYSLLFTGKAIVYNYYELSLIHI
;
A
#
# COMPACT_ATOMS: atom_id res chain seq x y z
N MET A 1 -20.62 9.15 -17.64
CA MET A 1 -21.47 8.66 -16.54
C MET A 1 -21.06 9.41 -15.29
N PRO A 2 -21.96 9.70 -14.36
CA PRO A 2 -21.52 10.28 -13.09
C PRO A 2 -20.59 9.32 -12.36
N LYS A 3 -19.60 9.86 -11.62
CA LYS A 3 -18.70 9.08 -10.79
C LYS A 3 -19.44 8.41 -9.63
N VAL A 4 -18.85 7.42 -9.01
CA VAL A 4 -19.38 6.71 -7.83
C VAL A 4 -18.37 6.69 -6.70
N PHE A 5 -18.82 6.46 -5.46
CA PHE A 5 -17.92 6.21 -4.33
C PHE A 5 -17.50 4.74 -4.32
N ASN A 6 -16.21 4.48 -4.44
CA ASN A 6 -15.68 3.12 -4.50
C ASN A 6 -15.12 2.68 -3.15
N THR A 7 -15.52 1.48 -2.72
CA THR A 7 -15.07 0.83 -1.47
C THR A 7 -14.33 -0.48 -1.73
N THR A 8 -14.22 -0.88 -3.00
CA THR A 8 -13.60 -2.15 -3.40
C THR A 8 -12.47 -1.90 -4.39
N ALA A 9 -11.44 -2.73 -4.32
CA ALA A 9 -10.30 -2.69 -5.23
C ALA A 9 -9.64 -1.29 -5.33
N VAL A 10 -9.26 -0.87 -6.54
CA VAL A 10 -8.50 0.36 -6.80
C VAL A 10 -9.43 1.46 -7.26
N CYS A 11 -9.27 2.66 -6.69
CA CYS A 11 -9.97 3.83 -7.18
C CYS A 11 -9.34 4.36 -8.48
N ILE A 12 -10.22 4.74 -9.41
CA ILE A 12 -9.88 5.29 -10.74
C ILE A 12 -10.46 6.71 -10.81
N PRO A 13 -9.64 7.74 -11.04
CA PRO A 13 -10.09 9.14 -10.99
C PRO A 13 -11.21 9.50 -11.94
N GLU A 14 -11.27 8.82 -13.10
CA GLU A 14 -12.28 9.05 -14.13
C GLU A 14 -13.65 8.44 -13.78
N GLU A 15 -13.68 7.47 -12.87
CA GLU A 15 -14.87 6.68 -12.53
C GLU A 15 -15.35 6.91 -11.09
N HIS A 16 -14.44 7.38 -10.21
CA HIS A 16 -14.70 7.43 -8.78
C HIS A 16 -14.49 8.84 -8.20
N TYR A 17 -15.34 9.23 -7.25
CA TYR A 17 -15.04 10.37 -6.39
C TYR A 17 -13.88 10.04 -5.48
N MET A 18 -12.82 10.85 -5.54
CA MET A 18 -11.57 10.61 -4.84
C MET A 18 -11.07 11.89 -4.20
N VAL A 19 -10.34 11.75 -3.10
CA VAL A 19 -9.55 12.86 -2.57
C VAL A 19 -8.33 13.11 -3.47
N ASP A 20 -7.90 14.37 -3.54
CA ASP A 20 -6.64 14.73 -4.19
C ASP A 20 -5.47 14.31 -3.30
N ILE A 21 -4.65 13.38 -3.82
CA ILE A 21 -3.46 12.88 -3.14
C ILE A 21 -2.15 13.43 -3.75
N SER A 22 -2.21 14.48 -4.57
CA SER A 22 -1.06 15.03 -5.29
C SER A 22 0.07 15.44 -4.35
N GLY A 23 -0.24 16.15 -3.26
CA GLY A 23 0.77 16.52 -2.26
C GLY A 23 1.45 15.30 -1.61
N ARG A 24 0.68 14.25 -1.36
CA ARG A 24 1.19 12.97 -0.83
C ARG A 24 2.11 12.27 -1.83
N LEU A 25 1.78 12.30 -3.12
CA LEU A 25 2.65 11.74 -4.17
C LEU A 25 3.98 12.51 -4.26
N GLU A 26 3.97 13.84 -4.07
CA GLU A 26 5.18 14.66 -4.03
C GLU A 26 6.06 14.31 -2.82
N GLU A 27 5.48 14.13 -1.63
CA GLU A 27 6.23 13.68 -0.46
C GLU A 27 6.86 12.31 -0.68
N ILE A 28 6.14 11.35 -1.25
CA ILE A 28 6.67 10.03 -1.58
C ILE A 28 7.75 10.13 -2.66
N LYS A 29 7.54 10.95 -3.69
CA LYS A 29 8.56 11.20 -4.72
C LYS A 29 9.84 11.74 -4.12
N SER A 30 9.77 12.61 -3.12
CA SER A 30 10.97 13.13 -2.45
C SER A 30 11.83 12.03 -1.82
N LEU A 31 11.22 10.96 -1.28
CA LEU A 31 11.95 9.79 -0.81
C LEU A 31 12.60 9.01 -1.97
N VAL A 32 11.89 8.89 -3.10
CA VAL A 32 12.42 8.25 -4.31
C VAL A 32 13.60 9.05 -4.87
N ASP A 33 13.47 10.37 -4.97
CA ASP A 33 14.52 11.28 -5.44
C ASP A 33 15.76 11.24 -4.55
N ALA A 34 15.56 11.02 -3.25
CA ALA A 34 16.65 10.84 -2.29
C ALA A 34 17.26 9.41 -2.33
N GLY A 35 16.79 8.53 -3.22
CA GLY A 35 17.29 7.16 -3.34
C GLY A 35 17.02 6.31 -2.12
N LYS A 36 15.88 6.48 -1.46
CA LYS A 36 15.53 5.73 -0.26
C LYS A 36 14.82 4.43 -0.61
N TYR A 37 15.12 3.38 0.15
CA TYR A 37 14.32 2.17 0.23
C TYR A 37 13.41 2.29 1.44
N PHE A 38 12.12 2.02 1.30
CA PHE A 38 11.17 2.20 2.39
C PHE A 38 9.95 1.26 2.26
N THR A 39 9.17 1.18 3.33
CA THR A 39 7.97 0.35 3.38
C THR A 39 6.75 1.21 3.68
N ILE A 40 5.69 1.05 2.89
CA ILE A 40 4.36 1.60 3.16
C ILE A 40 3.58 0.52 3.91
N ASN A 41 3.72 0.50 5.23
CA ASN A 41 2.99 -0.41 6.10
C ASN A 41 1.77 0.31 6.69
N ARG A 42 0.60 -0.01 6.16
CA ARG A 42 -0.68 0.52 6.62
C ARG A 42 -1.69 -0.62 6.70
N ALA A 43 -2.68 -0.47 7.55
CA ALA A 43 -3.76 -1.43 7.72
C ALA A 43 -4.45 -1.75 6.38
N ARG A 44 -5.26 -2.81 6.35
CA ARG A 44 -6.07 -3.16 5.18
C ARG A 44 -7.00 -2.01 4.82
N GLN A 45 -7.33 -1.87 3.54
CA GLN A 45 -8.24 -0.83 3.03
C GLN A 45 -7.80 0.62 3.33
N TYR A 46 -6.50 0.83 3.57
CA TYR A 46 -5.90 2.16 3.79
C TYR A 46 -5.44 2.85 2.50
N GLY A 47 -5.86 2.36 1.33
CA GLY A 47 -5.56 2.95 0.04
C GLY A 47 -4.14 2.69 -0.49
N LYS A 48 -3.39 1.70 0.05
CA LYS A 48 -2.02 1.38 -0.39
C LYS A 48 -1.93 1.15 -1.89
N THR A 49 -2.70 0.21 -2.42
CA THR A 49 -2.68 -0.14 -3.86
C THR A 49 -3.09 1.04 -4.74
N THR A 50 -4.10 1.83 -4.33
CA THR A 50 -4.50 3.05 -5.04
C THR A 50 -3.35 4.05 -5.08
N THR A 51 -2.69 4.28 -3.95
CA THR A 51 -1.54 5.18 -3.86
C THR A 51 -0.36 4.68 -4.71
N LEU A 52 -0.05 3.37 -4.68
CA LEU A 52 1.02 2.80 -5.52
C LEU A 52 0.71 2.95 -7.01
N ARG A 53 -0.54 2.76 -7.45
CA ARG A 53 -0.92 2.96 -8.86
C ARG A 53 -0.89 4.42 -9.27
N ALA A 54 -1.29 5.33 -8.40
CA ALA A 54 -1.15 6.77 -8.66
C ALA A 54 0.34 7.16 -8.73
N LEU A 55 1.15 6.68 -7.81
CA LEU A 55 2.59 6.90 -7.77
C LEU A 55 3.29 6.31 -9.01
N TYR A 56 2.88 5.12 -9.47
CA TYR A 56 3.36 4.51 -10.71
C TYR A 56 3.23 5.47 -11.89
N ARG A 57 2.03 6.02 -12.10
CA ARG A 57 1.78 6.97 -13.20
C ARG A 57 2.56 8.29 -13.00
N TYR A 58 2.66 8.74 -11.76
CA TYR A 58 3.33 9.99 -11.42
C TYR A 58 4.85 9.93 -11.68
N LEU A 59 5.50 8.81 -11.30
CA LEU A 59 6.94 8.62 -11.43
C LEU A 59 7.39 8.28 -12.86
N GLN A 60 6.54 7.74 -13.73
CA GLN A 60 6.91 7.33 -15.11
C GLN A 60 7.46 8.47 -15.97
N LYS A 61 7.19 9.72 -15.60
CA LYS A 61 7.75 10.90 -16.29
C LYS A 61 9.27 10.95 -16.19
N GLU A 62 9.83 10.53 -15.06
CA GLU A 62 11.26 10.70 -14.75
C GLU A 62 11.99 9.37 -14.55
N TYR A 63 11.27 8.29 -14.25
CA TYR A 63 11.81 6.99 -13.91
C TYR A 63 11.22 5.88 -14.78
N TYR A 64 11.96 4.79 -14.93
CA TYR A 64 11.34 3.51 -15.29
C TYR A 64 10.76 2.90 -14.01
N VAL A 65 9.47 2.65 -14.03
CA VAL A 65 8.78 2.14 -12.84
C VAL A 65 8.35 0.70 -13.06
N VAL A 66 8.76 -0.18 -12.16
CA VAL A 66 8.35 -1.58 -12.12
C VAL A 66 7.41 -1.75 -10.92
N LEU A 67 6.18 -2.14 -11.18
CA LEU A 67 5.18 -2.44 -10.15
C LEU A 67 4.85 -3.93 -10.21
N LEU A 68 5.12 -4.64 -9.13
CA LEU A 68 4.81 -6.06 -8.93
C LEU A 68 3.75 -6.19 -7.84
N ASP A 69 2.97 -7.27 -7.92
CA ASP A 69 2.01 -7.66 -6.90
C ASP A 69 2.31 -9.11 -6.49
N PHE A 70 2.75 -9.27 -5.25
CA PHE A 70 3.13 -10.58 -4.70
C PHE A 70 1.92 -11.45 -4.35
N GLN A 71 0.71 -10.90 -4.34
CA GLN A 71 -0.50 -11.71 -4.27
C GLN A 71 -0.65 -12.65 -5.48
N THR A 72 -0.04 -12.27 -6.62
CA THR A 72 -0.04 -13.10 -7.83
C THR A 72 1.03 -14.21 -7.85
N PHE A 73 1.85 -14.26 -6.81
CA PHE A 73 2.86 -15.29 -6.64
C PHE A 73 2.31 -16.40 -5.76
N ASP A 74 1.97 -17.53 -6.37
CA ASP A 74 1.54 -18.73 -5.65
C ASP A 74 2.64 -19.21 -4.70
N ASN A 75 2.29 -19.97 -3.67
CA ASN A 75 3.25 -20.51 -2.70
C ASN A 75 4.39 -21.27 -3.38
N ASP A 76 4.13 -21.98 -4.47
CA ASP A 76 5.14 -22.72 -5.25
C ASP A 76 6.24 -21.79 -5.78
N LYS A 77 5.95 -20.50 -6.00
CA LYS A 77 6.96 -19.51 -6.44
C LYS A 77 7.96 -19.16 -5.34
N PHE A 78 7.68 -19.51 -4.11
CA PHE A 78 8.57 -19.32 -2.94
C PHE A 78 9.18 -20.65 -2.46
N GLU A 79 9.06 -21.74 -3.21
CA GLU A 79 9.61 -23.05 -2.85
C GLU A 79 11.12 -23.01 -2.65
N ASN A 80 11.83 -22.38 -3.58
CA ASN A 80 13.27 -22.19 -3.50
C ASN A 80 13.74 -20.96 -4.29
N GLY A 81 15.02 -20.58 -4.12
CA GLY A 81 15.57 -19.38 -4.74
C GLY A 81 15.54 -19.38 -6.27
N ASN A 82 15.67 -20.54 -6.92
CA ASN A 82 15.68 -20.66 -8.39
C ASN A 82 14.27 -20.42 -8.95
N VAL A 83 13.26 -21.07 -8.40
CA VAL A 83 11.86 -20.91 -8.81
C VAL A 83 11.41 -19.45 -8.59
N PHE A 84 11.77 -18.89 -7.45
CA PHE A 84 11.47 -17.48 -7.15
C PHE A 84 12.16 -16.54 -8.14
N SER A 85 13.45 -16.74 -8.40
CA SER A 85 14.23 -15.89 -9.31
C SER A 85 13.66 -15.88 -10.73
N ALA A 86 13.27 -17.04 -11.24
CA ALA A 86 12.63 -17.18 -12.55
C ALA A 86 11.26 -16.49 -12.60
N ALA A 87 10.43 -16.65 -11.56
CA ALA A 87 9.14 -15.99 -11.47
C ALA A 87 9.28 -14.46 -11.35
N PHE A 88 10.23 -14.01 -10.53
CA PHE A 88 10.51 -12.60 -10.30
C PHE A 88 10.98 -11.90 -11.56
N ILE A 89 12.02 -12.40 -12.24
CA ILE A 89 12.55 -11.77 -13.45
C ILE A 89 11.50 -11.69 -14.56
N ASN A 90 10.70 -12.74 -14.77
CA ASN A 90 9.63 -12.74 -15.75
C ASN A 90 8.58 -11.65 -15.45
N SER A 91 8.16 -11.52 -14.19
CA SER A 91 7.20 -10.50 -13.76
C SER A 91 7.81 -9.10 -13.84
N PHE A 92 9.08 -8.96 -13.49
CA PHE A 92 9.83 -7.71 -13.58
C PHE A 92 9.94 -7.22 -15.01
N LEU A 93 10.39 -8.06 -15.94
CA LEU A 93 10.52 -7.71 -17.35
C LEU A 93 9.17 -7.39 -17.99
N ARG A 94 8.11 -8.11 -17.63
CA ARG A 94 6.74 -7.81 -18.09
C ARG A 94 6.28 -6.43 -17.62
N SER A 95 6.57 -6.07 -16.37
CA SER A 95 6.23 -4.76 -15.81
C SER A 95 7.10 -3.65 -16.42
N LEU A 96 8.41 -3.88 -16.56
CA LEU A 96 9.34 -2.93 -17.16
C LEU A 96 8.96 -2.55 -18.58
N LYS A 97 8.53 -3.53 -19.40
CA LYS A 97 8.05 -3.33 -20.78
C LYS A 97 6.79 -2.47 -20.92
N ARG A 98 6.13 -2.11 -19.82
CA ARG A 98 5.02 -1.13 -19.83
C ARG A 98 5.48 0.32 -19.87
N ASN A 99 6.78 0.57 -19.68
CA ASN A 99 7.38 1.88 -19.86
C ASN A 99 7.80 2.06 -21.33
N THR A 100 7.96 3.31 -21.75
CA THR A 100 8.62 3.59 -23.03
C THR A 100 10.12 3.45 -22.82
N LEU A 101 10.71 2.37 -23.32
CA LEU A 101 12.09 2.00 -23.06
C LEU A 101 13.04 2.64 -24.08
N SER A 102 14.31 2.83 -23.69
CA SER A 102 15.39 3.17 -24.61
C SER A 102 15.84 1.93 -25.42
N PRO A 103 16.41 2.10 -26.62
CA PRO A 103 16.90 0.98 -27.43
C PRO A 103 17.93 0.11 -26.69
N GLU A 104 18.81 0.74 -25.92
CA GLU A 104 19.87 0.06 -25.16
C GLU A 104 19.26 -0.86 -24.09
N LEU A 105 18.21 -0.41 -23.41
CA LEU A 105 17.51 -1.21 -22.40
C LEU A 105 16.70 -2.33 -23.05
N GLU A 106 16.08 -2.08 -24.21
CA GLU A 106 15.40 -3.14 -24.98
C GLU A 106 16.37 -4.23 -25.41
N ASP A 107 17.55 -3.87 -25.86
CA ASP A 107 18.57 -4.83 -26.28
C ASP A 107 19.15 -5.60 -25.10
N ALA A 108 19.35 -4.96 -23.96
CA ALA A 108 19.72 -5.64 -22.72
C ALA A 108 18.66 -6.68 -22.31
N ILE A 109 17.38 -6.33 -22.38
CA ILE A 109 16.27 -7.26 -22.10
C ILE A 109 16.28 -8.45 -23.08
N LYS A 110 16.50 -8.22 -24.38
CA LYS A 110 16.59 -9.30 -25.38
C LYS A 110 17.76 -10.25 -25.07
N ASN A 111 18.93 -9.68 -24.75
CA ASN A 111 20.13 -10.45 -24.41
C ASN A 111 19.90 -11.35 -23.19
N ILE A 112 19.28 -10.80 -22.13
CA ILE A 112 18.92 -11.57 -20.93
C ILE A 112 17.96 -12.71 -21.28
N LEU A 113 16.92 -12.45 -22.05
CA LEU A 113 15.93 -13.46 -22.47
C LEU A 113 16.54 -14.58 -23.35
N HIS A 114 17.56 -14.26 -24.15
CA HIS A 114 18.22 -15.24 -25.02
C HIS A 114 19.34 -16.04 -24.32
N SER A 115 20.03 -15.43 -23.35
CA SER A 115 21.18 -16.03 -22.69
C SER A 115 20.81 -16.85 -21.45
N THR A 116 19.62 -16.71 -20.91
CA THR A 116 19.24 -17.32 -19.63
C THR A 116 18.19 -18.39 -19.82
N ASP A 117 18.55 -19.60 -19.38
CA ASP A 117 17.59 -20.70 -19.20
C ASP A 117 16.97 -20.59 -17.81
N TYR A 118 15.77 -20.03 -17.73
CA TYR A 118 15.02 -19.87 -16.49
C TYR A 118 14.50 -21.19 -15.89
N THR A 119 14.65 -22.28 -16.60
CA THR A 119 14.37 -23.64 -16.08
C THR A 119 15.60 -24.26 -15.41
N ASP A 120 16.77 -23.61 -15.56
CA ASP A 120 18.00 -24.09 -14.98
C ASP A 120 17.98 -23.94 -13.45
N LYS A 121 18.30 -25.03 -12.76
CA LYS A 121 18.47 -25.07 -11.31
C LYS A 121 19.60 -24.15 -10.79
N TYR A 122 20.42 -23.61 -11.66
CA TYR A 122 21.52 -22.69 -11.32
C TYR A 122 21.10 -21.20 -11.41
N PHE A 123 19.90 -20.88 -11.88
CA PHE A 123 19.42 -19.49 -11.86
C PHE A 123 18.95 -19.08 -10.45
N SER A 124 19.92 -18.79 -9.60
CA SER A 124 19.68 -18.43 -8.19
C SER A 124 19.38 -16.94 -7.98
N LEU A 125 19.18 -16.55 -6.72
CA LEU A 125 19.03 -15.12 -6.36
C LEU A 125 20.26 -14.29 -6.76
N LYS A 126 21.46 -14.87 -6.74
CA LYS A 126 22.68 -14.16 -7.12
C LYS A 126 22.64 -13.79 -8.60
N GLU A 127 22.40 -14.75 -9.48
CA GLU A 127 22.29 -14.52 -10.93
C GLU A 127 21.13 -13.56 -11.25
N LEU A 128 20.00 -13.65 -10.53
CA LEU A 128 18.91 -12.69 -10.66
C LEU A 128 19.40 -11.27 -10.41
N PHE A 129 20.11 -11.04 -9.30
CA PHE A 129 20.55 -9.69 -8.93
C PHE A 129 21.68 -9.16 -9.83
N GLU A 130 22.51 -10.01 -10.40
CA GLU A 130 23.46 -9.64 -11.46
C GLU A 130 22.71 -9.13 -12.70
N GLN A 131 21.70 -9.86 -13.17
CA GLN A 131 20.87 -9.40 -14.31
C GLN A 131 20.10 -8.10 -14.02
N LEU A 132 19.57 -7.95 -12.80
CA LEU A 132 18.89 -6.70 -12.40
C LEU A 132 19.87 -5.52 -12.37
N SER A 133 21.12 -5.74 -11.97
CA SER A 133 22.18 -4.75 -12.02
C SER A 133 22.52 -4.35 -13.45
N ASP A 134 22.64 -5.33 -14.36
CA ASP A 134 22.89 -5.09 -15.79
C ASP A 134 21.75 -4.26 -16.43
N LEU A 135 20.51 -4.57 -16.10
CA LEU A 135 19.36 -3.76 -16.55
C LEU A 135 19.41 -2.34 -16.00
N CYS A 136 19.80 -2.16 -14.74
CA CYS A 136 19.97 -0.83 -14.14
C CYS A 136 21.11 -0.06 -14.78
N ALA A 137 22.18 -0.74 -15.23
CA ALA A 137 23.31 -0.14 -15.95
C ALA A 137 22.92 0.31 -17.36
N ALA A 138 22.11 -0.50 -18.07
CA ALA A 138 21.66 -0.20 -19.43
C ALA A 138 20.54 0.86 -19.49
N ALA A 139 19.90 1.14 -18.36
CA ALA A 139 18.73 2.00 -18.30
C ALA A 139 19.13 3.49 -18.37
N GLU A 140 18.59 4.22 -19.36
CA GLU A 140 18.74 5.69 -19.50
C GLU A 140 18.13 6.42 -18.30
N LYS A 141 16.91 6.04 -17.88
CA LYS A 141 16.27 6.52 -16.66
C LYS A 141 16.50 5.51 -15.53
N LYS A 142 16.72 6.01 -14.33
CA LYS A 142 16.84 5.12 -13.16
C LYS A 142 15.56 4.31 -12.93
N ILE A 143 15.73 3.06 -12.49
CA ILE A 143 14.63 2.13 -12.23
C ILE A 143 14.16 2.26 -10.78
N VAL A 144 12.83 2.36 -10.59
CA VAL A 144 12.16 2.30 -9.28
C VAL A 144 11.38 0.99 -9.22
N LEU A 145 11.66 0.18 -8.20
CA LEU A 145 10.95 -1.07 -7.93
C LEU A 145 9.88 -0.85 -6.87
N MET A 146 8.65 -1.19 -7.17
CA MET A 146 7.52 -1.17 -6.24
C MET A 146 6.91 -2.56 -6.15
N ILE A 147 6.71 -3.08 -4.95
CA ILE A 147 6.11 -4.39 -4.69
C ILE A 147 4.94 -4.22 -3.74
N ASP A 148 3.74 -4.55 -4.23
CA ASP A 148 2.52 -4.58 -3.41
C ASP A 148 2.29 -5.96 -2.79
N GLU A 149 1.48 -6.01 -1.73
CA GLU A 149 1.07 -7.22 -1.00
C GLU A 149 2.25 -8.12 -0.58
N VAL A 150 3.35 -7.50 -0.09
CA VAL A 150 4.53 -8.25 0.41
C VAL A 150 4.22 -9.18 1.58
N ASP A 151 3.06 -9.02 2.20
CA ASP A 151 2.59 -9.88 3.29
C ASP A 151 2.37 -11.33 2.83
N SER A 152 1.99 -11.55 1.58
CA SER A 152 1.83 -12.89 0.99
C SER A 152 3.14 -13.68 0.99
N ALA A 153 4.28 -12.97 0.87
CA ALA A 153 5.62 -13.54 0.90
C ALA A 153 6.21 -13.65 2.32
N SER A 154 5.56 -13.07 3.32
CA SER A 154 6.15 -12.79 4.65
C SER A 154 6.57 -14.02 5.45
N ASN A 155 6.06 -15.20 5.14
CA ASN A 155 6.36 -16.46 5.83
C ASN A 155 7.43 -17.30 5.13
N ASN A 156 8.04 -16.78 4.04
CA ASN A 156 8.97 -17.55 3.21
C ASN A 156 10.43 -17.13 3.44
N GLN A 157 11.32 -18.10 3.64
CA GLN A 157 12.76 -17.85 3.79
C GLN A 157 13.35 -17.19 2.53
N VAL A 158 12.91 -17.61 1.34
CA VAL A 158 13.37 -17.05 0.06
C VAL A 158 13.11 -15.55 -0.02
N PHE A 159 11.98 -15.06 0.54
CA PHE A 159 11.72 -13.64 0.59
C PHE A 159 12.70 -12.89 1.52
N LEU A 160 13.07 -13.48 2.66
CA LEU A 160 14.10 -12.89 3.52
C LEU A 160 15.47 -12.83 2.81
N ASP A 161 15.82 -13.86 2.05
CA ASP A 161 17.06 -13.91 1.29
C ASP A 161 17.05 -12.88 0.15
N PHE A 162 15.91 -12.70 -0.52
CA PHE A 162 15.69 -11.63 -1.50
C PHE A 162 15.88 -10.23 -0.87
N LEU A 163 15.31 -9.98 0.31
CA LEU A 163 15.52 -8.72 1.03
C LEU A 163 16.98 -8.50 1.42
N ALA A 164 17.68 -9.58 1.76
CA ALA A 164 19.12 -9.52 2.06
C ALA A 164 19.94 -9.12 0.83
N GLN A 165 19.58 -9.63 -0.36
CA GLN A 165 20.20 -9.22 -1.63
C GLN A 165 19.91 -7.75 -1.96
N LEU A 166 18.66 -7.30 -1.83
CA LEU A 166 18.31 -5.87 -2.01
C LEU A 166 19.13 -4.97 -1.08
N ARG A 167 19.34 -5.41 0.17
CA ARG A 167 20.17 -4.69 1.11
C ARG A 167 21.63 -4.65 0.68
N ALA A 168 22.20 -5.76 0.23
CA ALA A 168 23.59 -5.81 -0.26
C ALA A 168 23.78 -4.84 -1.42
N GLN A 169 22.91 -4.88 -2.41
CA GLN A 169 22.90 -3.97 -3.56
C GLN A 169 22.77 -2.50 -3.13
N TYR A 170 21.93 -2.22 -2.12
CA TYR A 170 21.78 -0.85 -1.61
C TYR A 170 23.05 -0.31 -0.95
N ILE A 171 23.79 -1.18 -0.25
CA ILE A 171 25.06 -0.81 0.41
C ILE A 171 26.14 -0.53 -0.64
N GLU A 172 26.17 -1.30 -1.72
CA GLU A 172 27.20 -1.21 -2.80
C GLU A 172 26.77 -0.31 -3.96
N ARG A 173 25.70 0.48 -3.80
CA ARG A 173 25.12 1.29 -4.88
C ARG A 173 26.01 2.41 -5.45
N ASP A 174 27.10 2.74 -4.78
CA ASP A 174 28.14 3.64 -5.25
C ASP A 174 29.12 2.99 -6.22
N ILE A 175 29.19 1.64 -6.18
CA ILE A 175 30.08 0.82 -7.02
C ILE A 175 29.30 0.08 -8.10
N GLN A 176 28.11 -0.44 -7.75
CA GLN A 176 27.28 -1.23 -8.65
C GLN A 176 25.95 -0.56 -8.98
N PRO A 177 25.53 -0.54 -10.26
CA PRO A 177 24.22 -0.05 -10.65
C PRO A 177 23.11 -0.85 -9.96
N THR A 178 22.15 -0.14 -9.36
CA THR A 178 20.99 -0.76 -8.71
C THR A 178 19.78 0.16 -8.79
N PHE A 179 18.66 -0.27 -8.22
CA PHE A 179 17.42 0.51 -8.17
C PHE A 179 17.61 1.87 -7.51
N ARG A 180 17.00 2.90 -8.08
CA ARG A 180 16.95 4.23 -7.46
C ARG A 180 16.26 4.20 -6.12
N ALA A 181 15.11 3.54 -6.07
CA ALA A 181 14.34 3.33 -4.86
C ALA A 181 13.64 1.97 -4.92
N VAL A 182 13.39 1.38 -3.74
CA VAL A 182 12.56 0.19 -3.59
C VAL A 182 11.45 0.52 -2.58
N ILE A 183 10.21 0.32 -3.01
CA ILE A 183 9.01 0.57 -2.21
C ILE A 183 8.30 -0.77 -1.99
N LEU A 184 8.22 -1.19 -0.74
CA LEU A 184 7.46 -2.38 -0.35
C LEU A 184 6.14 -1.93 0.29
N ALA A 185 5.01 -2.50 -0.13
CA ALA A 185 3.73 -2.19 0.48
C ALA A 185 3.08 -3.44 1.07
N GLY A 186 2.58 -3.31 2.29
CA GLY A 186 1.95 -4.39 3.02
C GLY A 186 1.28 -3.92 4.31
N VAL A 187 0.74 -4.85 5.05
CA VAL A 187 0.12 -4.62 6.36
C VAL A 187 1.16 -4.71 7.48
N TYR A 188 2.10 -5.65 7.35
CA TYR A 188 3.10 -5.91 8.38
C TYR A 188 4.38 -5.11 8.17
N ASP A 189 5.05 -4.80 9.26
CA ASP A 189 6.39 -4.22 9.19
C ASP A 189 7.41 -5.28 8.77
N VAL A 190 7.94 -5.11 7.56
CA VAL A 190 8.95 -6.00 6.96
C VAL A 190 10.21 -6.11 7.84
N LYS A 191 10.51 -5.08 8.65
CA LYS A 191 11.63 -5.10 9.61
C LYS A 191 11.48 -6.21 10.67
N ASN A 192 10.26 -6.63 10.96
CA ASN A 192 9.93 -7.62 12.00
C ASN A 192 9.65 -9.04 11.47
N LEU A 193 9.68 -9.27 10.16
CA LEU A 193 9.33 -10.56 9.55
C LEU A 193 10.17 -11.72 10.08
N ARG A 194 11.46 -11.53 10.32
CA ARG A 194 12.36 -12.57 10.80
C ARG A 194 11.95 -13.17 12.14
N ARG A 195 11.41 -12.34 13.05
CA ARG A 195 10.90 -12.81 14.34
C ARG A 195 9.72 -13.78 14.19
N LYS A 196 8.92 -13.60 13.16
CA LYS A 196 7.74 -14.41 12.88
C LYS A 196 8.13 -15.78 12.32
N ILE A 197 9.18 -15.83 11.48
CA ILE A 197 9.65 -17.07 10.83
C ILE A 197 10.50 -17.92 11.77
N ARG A 198 11.31 -17.30 12.65
CA ARG A 198 12.26 -17.99 13.56
C ARG A 198 12.16 -17.42 14.99
N PRO A 199 11.11 -17.74 15.74
CA PRO A 199 10.90 -17.21 17.09
C PRO A 199 12.02 -17.61 18.07
N ASP A 200 12.67 -18.76 17.86
CA ASP A 200 13.71 -19.30 18.76
C ASP A 200 15.10 -18.64 18.58
N GLU A 201 15.31 -17.88 17.48
CA GLU A 201 16.57 -17.18 17.22
C GLU A 201 16.56 -15.74 17.74
N VAL A 202 16.06 -15.50 18.95
CA VAL A 202 15.82 -14.16 19.54
C VAL A 202 17.07 -13.28 19.64
N HIS A 203 18.27 -13.82 19.50
CA HIS A 203 19.52 -13.09 19.74
C HIS A 203 20.35 -12.71 18.49
N LYS A 204 19.90 -12.97 17.27
CA LYS A 204 20.62 -12.57 16.03
C LYS A 204 19.81 -11.53 15.23
N TYR A 205 19.83 -10.28 15.69
CA TYR A 205 18.91 -9.22 15.31
C TYR A 205 19.42 -8.23 14.28
N ASN A 206 19.73 -8.67 13.07
CA ASN A 206 19.78 -7.70 11.97
C ASN A 206 18.70 -8.08 10.95
N SER A 207 17.55 -7.36 10.99
CA SER A 207 16.57 -7.46 9.92
C SER A 207 17.28 -7.21 8.59
N PRO A 208 17.04 -8.03 7.55
CA PRO A 208 17.59 -7.76 6.24
C PRO A 208 17.09 -6.43 5.66
N TRP A 209 16.02 -5.83 6.24
CA TRP A 209 15.42 -4.58 5.80
C TRP A 209 15.74 -3.38 6.72
N ASN A 210 16.83 -3.44 7.49
CA ASN A 210 17.23 -2.35 8.40
C ASN A 210 17.75 -1.10 7.68
N ILE A 211 17.94 -1.14 6.37
CA ILE A 211 18.30 -0.01 5.52
C ILE A 211 17.09 0.89 5.20
N ALA A 212 15.88 0.42 5.47
CA ALA A 212 14.66 1.13 5.10
C ALA A 212 14.54 2.46 5.88
N ALA A 213 14.31 3.52 5.12
CA ALA A 213 13.93 4.81 5.68
C ALA A 213 12.54 4.74 6.31
N ASP A 214 12.31 5.58 7.31
CA ASP A 214 10.99 5.69 7.94
C ASP A 214 10.02 6.37 6.97
N PHE A 215 8.86 5.75 6.80
CA PHE A 215 7.76 6.29 6.00
C PHE A 215 6.82 7.08 6.91
N LYS A 216 6.96 8.40 6.91
CA LYS A 216 6.20 9.31 7.77
C LYS A 216 5.03 10.01 7.06
N VAL A 217 4.81 9.70 5.77
CA VAL A 217 3.72 10.30 4.99
C VAL A 217 2.38 9.87 5.58
N ASP A 218 1.53 10.84 5.92
CA ASP A 218 0.19 10.56 6.39
C ASP A 218 -0.70 10.14 5.20
N MET A 219 -1.32 8.99 5.34
CA MET A 219 -2.24 8.44 4.34
C MET A 219 -3.71 8.57 4.74
N SER A 220 -4.02 9.11 5.93
CA SER A 220 -5.38 9.45 6.31
C SER A 220 -5.88 10.68 5.54
N PHE A 221 -7.17 10.77 5.30
CA PHE A 221 -7.75 11.92 4.62
C PHE A 221 -7.98 13.08 5.59
N SER A 222 -7.50 14.26 5.24
CA SER A 222 -7.79 15.48 5.99
C SER A 222 -9.23 15.93 5.76
N ARG A 223 -9.69 16.88 6.56
CA ARG A 223 -11.00 17.50 6.37
C ARG A 223 -11.08 18.20 5.01
N GLU A 224 -10.03 18.91 4.63
CA GLU A 224 -9.92 19.65 3.38
C GLU A 224 -9.93 18.72 2.16
N GLU A 225 -9.22 17.59 2.24
CA GLU A 225 -9.22 16.55 1.20
C GLU A 225 -10.61 15.93 1.04
N ILE A 226 -11.30 15.64 2.15
CA ILE A 226 -12.70 15.15 2.13
C ILE A 226 -13.63 16.20 1.54
N ALA A 227 -13.49 17.47 1.95
CA ALA A 227 -14.31 18.57 1.41
C ALA A 227 -14.12 18.69 -0.11
N GLY A 228 -12.88 18.63 -0.62
CA GLY A 228 -12.61 18.66 -2.06
C GLY A 228 -13.29 17.53 -2.84
N MET A 229 -13.31 16.31 -2.29
CA MET A 229 -14.04 15.18 -2.88
C MET A 229 -15.57 15.42 -2.86
N LEU A 230 -16.12 15.96 -1.77
CA LEU A 230 -17.54 16.27 -1.66
C LEU A 230 -17.94 17.45 -2.56
N ASP A 231 -17.07 18.44 -2.76
CA ASP A 231 -17.26 19.54 -3.70
C ASP A 231 -17.39 19.05 -5.15
N GLU A 232 -16.61 18.01 -5.52
CA GLU A 232 -16.75 17.39 -6.84
C GLU A 232 -18.13 16.74 -6.98
N TYR A 233 -18.58 16.00 -5.96
CA TYR A 233 -19.92 15.42 -5.95
C TYR A 233 -21.02 16.49 -6.00
N GLU A 234 -20.90 17.58 -5.24
CA GLU A 234 -21.86 18.68 -5.24
C GLU A 234 -21.96 19.36 -6.59
N LYS A 235 -20.83 19.51 -7.32
CA LYS A 235 -20.83 20.05 -8.70
C LYS A 235 -21.59 19.16 -9.68
N ASP A 236 -21.61 17.85 -9.48
CA ASP A 236 -22.31 16.92 -10.36
C ASP A 236 -23.82 16.85 -10.07
N TYR A 237 -24.22 16.97 -8.81
CA TYR A 237 -25.62 16.72 -8.39
C TYR A 237 -26.38 17.96 -7.95
N HIS A 238 -25.72 19.07 -7.59
CA HIS A 238 -26.32 20.33 -7.15
C HIS A 238 -27.41 20.17 -6.07
N ILE A 239 -27.14 19.34 -5.06
CA ILE A 239 -28.11 19.01 -4.02
C ILE A 239 -28.17 20.03 -2.89
N GLY A 240 -27.20 20.97 -2.83
CA GLY A 240 -27.11 22.00 -1.81
C GLY A 240 -26.69 21.46 -0.45
N MET A 241 -25.73 20.49 -0.43
CA MET A 241 -25.18 19.99 0.82
C MET A 241 -24.26 21.02 1.50
N ASP A 242 -24.20 20.99 2.81
CA ASP A 242 -23.18 21.70 3.58
C ASP A 242 -21.89 20.86 3.59
N VAL A 243 -21.03 21.11 2.60
CA VAL A 243 -19.79 20.36 2.37
C VAL A 243 -18.88 20.44 3.59
N GLU A 244 -18.71 21.64 4.17
CA GLU A 244 -17.83 21.84 5.30
C GLU A 244 -18.29 21.10 6.56
N LEU A 245 -19.60 21.13 6.82
CA LEU A 245 -20.18 20.38 7.93
C LEU A 245 -19.98 18.87 7.74
N LEU A 246 -20.31 18.35 6.55
CA LEU A 246 -20.23 16.91 6.28
C LEU A 246 -18.79 16.42 6.26
N ALA A 247 -17.86 17.15 5.65
CA ALA A 247 -16.44 16.82 5.68
C ALA A 247 -15.89 16.78 7.11
N GLY A 248 -16.29 17.75 7.94
CA GLY A 248 -15.93 17.77 9.36
C GLY A 248 -16.46 16.56 10.13
N LEU A 249 -17.73 16.21 9.97
CA LEU A 249 -18.36 15.05 10.59
C LEU A 249 -17.71 13.74 10.13
N ILE A 250 -17.50 13.58 8.81
CA ILE A 250 -16.85 12.39 8.25
C ILE A 250 -15.44 12.25 8.83
N ARG A 251 -14.66 13.34 8.86
CA ARG A 251 -13.30 13.31 9.42
C ARG A 251 -13.28 12.97 10.91
N GLU A 252 -14.19 13.53 11.68
CA GLU A 252 -14.31 13.28 13.13
C GLU A 252 -14.62 11.81 13.44
N TYR A 253 -15.58 11.21 12.74
CA TYR A 253 -16.02 9.83 13.00
C TYR A 253 -15.11 8.75 12.40
N THR A 254 -14.37 9.08 11.35
CA THR A 254 -13.51 8.10 10.63
C THR A 254 -12.03 8.26 10.90
N SER A 255 -11.62 9.35 11.56
CA SER A 255 -10.21 9.77 11.61
C SER A 255 -9.55 9.86 10.23
N GLY A 256 -10.36 10.05 9.17
CA GLY A 256 -9.92 10.09 7.78
C GLY A 256 -9.50 8.75 7.21
N TYR A 257 -9.91 7.64 7.82
CA TYR A 257 -9.62 6.29 7.31
C TYR A 257 -10.26 6.11 5.92
N PRO A 258 -9.46 5.90 4.84
CA PRO A 258 -9.96 5.98 3.47
C PRO A 258 -11.20 5.15 3.16
N PHE A 259 -11.21 3.88 3.60
CA PHE A 259 -12.37 3.00 3.41
C PHE A 259 -13.61 3.53 4.12
N LEU A 260 -13.49 3.97 5.38
CA LEU A 260 -14.63 4.45 6.16
C LEU A 260 -15.22 5.73 5.57
N VAL A 261 -14.36 6.64 5.10
CA VAL A 261 -14.78 7.86 4.38
C VAL A 261 -15.58 7.50 3.14
N SER A 262 -15.02 6.65 2.27
CA SER A 262 -15.70 6.24 1.03
C SER A 262 -16.99 5.47 1.32
N ARG A 263 -17.02 4.58 2.33
CA ARG A 263 -18.21 3.79 2.67
C ARG A 263 -19.34 4.66 3.20
N ILE A 264 -19.05 5.63 4.06
CA ILE A 264 -20.07 6.60 4.52
C ILE A 264 -20.66 7.36 3.33
N CYS A 265 -19.82 7.87 2.43
CA CYS A 265 -20.30 8.58 1.23
C CYS A 265 -21.15 7.66 0.33
N GLN A 266 -20.72 6.42 0.14
CA GLN A 266 -21.48 5.42 -0.62
C GLN A 266 -22.84 5.13 0.03
N LEU A 267 -22.90 4.96 1.34
CA LEU A 267 -24.15 4.75 2.08
C LEU A 267 -25.11 5.93 1.91
N LEU A 268 -24.60 7.15 1.97
CA LEU A 268 -25.39 8.36 1.75
C LEU A 268 -25.97 8.41 0.33
N ASP A 269 -25.14 8.08 -0.66
CA ASP A 269 -25.49 8.17 -2.07
C ASP A 269 -26.42 7.05 -2.54
N GLU A 270 -26.14 5.82 -2.18
CA GLU A 270 -26.78 4.63 -2.76
C GLU A 270 -27.90 4.05 -1.87
N GLU A 271 -27.77 4.12 -0.54
CA GLU A 271 -28.70 3.45 0.36
C GLU A 271 -29.66 4.42 1.05
N ILE A 272 -29.16 5.52 1.60
CA ILE A 272 -30.01 6.46 2.35
C ILE A 272 -30.84 7.31 1.41
N SER A 273 -30.27 7.75 0.29
CA SER A 273 -30.96 8.58 -0.70
C SER A 273 -32.21 7.92 -1.28
N VAL A 274 -32.26 6.58 -1.34
CA VAL A 274 -33.39 5.83 -1.89
C VAL A 274 -34.44 5.43 -0.85
N LYS A 275 -34.14 5.62 0.46
CA LYS A 275 -35.12 5.36 1.52
C LYS A 275 -36.28 6.36 1.43
N LYS A 276 -37.53 5.90 1.55
CA LYS A 276 -38.74 6.74 1.47
C LYS A 276 -38.73 7.90 2.45
N GLU A 277 -38.17 7.75 3.62
CA GLU A 277 -38.09 8.76 4.67
C GLU A 277 -37.17 9.94 4.36
N TYR A 278 -36.22 9.76 3.43
CA TYR A 278 -35.32 10.83 2.98
C TYR A 278 -35.75 11.48 1.68
N GLY A 279 -36.46 10.76 0.81
CA GLY A 279 -37.04 11.34 -0.41
C GLY A 279 -36.01 11.83 -1.44
N GLY A 280 -34.76 11.40 -1.38
CA GLY A 280 -33.74 11.73 -2.37
C GLY A 280 -32.40 12.18 -1.77
N LYS A 281 -31.43 12.45 -2.65
CA LYS A 281 -30.05 12.81 -2.31
C LYS A 281 -29.96 14.04 -1.40
N LYS A 282 -30.70 15.11 -1.68
CA LYS A 282 -30.66 16.35 -0.88
C LYS A 282 -30.94 16.12 0.61
N SER A 283 -31.88 15.26 0.95
CA SER A 283 -32.22 14.97 2.35
C SER A 283 -31.28 13.93 2.96
N ALA A 284 -30.69 13.05 2.15
CA ALA A 284 -29.68 12.09 2.59
C ALA A 284 -28.37 12.80 2.99
N TRP A 285 -27.90 13.74 2.19
CA TRP A 285 -26.66 14.48 2.45
C TRP A 285 -26.83 15.61 3.47
N THR A 286 -27.28 15.22 4.67
CA THR A 286 -27.47 16.07 5.84
C THR A 286 -26.88 15.41 7.08
N LYS A 287 -26.74 16.16 8.18
CA LYS A 287 -26.29 15.57 9.47
C LYS A 287 -27.16 14.39 9.90
N LYS A 288 -28.49 14.43 9.64
CA LYS A 288 -29.40 13.32 9.97
C LYS A 288 -29.05 12.08 9.13
N GLY A 289 -28.89 12.24 7.82
CA GLY A 289 -28.51 11.13 6.95
C GLY A 289 -27.12 10.59 7.28
N PHE A 290 -26.15 11.45 7.59
CA PHE A 290 -24.83 11.05 8.04
C PHE A 290 -24.87 10.16 9.29
N LEU A 291 -25.64 10.53 10.32
CA LEU A 291 -25.77 9.70 11.53
C LEU A 291 -26.43 8.35 11.23
N GLU A 292 -27.37 8.30 10.30
CA GLU A 292 -27.94 7.02 9.82
C GLU A 292 -26.91 6.20 9.05
N ALA A 293 -26.05 6.81 8.21
CA ALA A 293 -24.95 6.14 7.54
C ALA A 293 -23.98 5.51 8.54
N VAL A 294 -23.62 6.25 9.59
CA VAL A 294 -22.76 5.72 10.66
C VAL A 294 -23.43 4.54 11.37
N ARG A 295 -24.73 4.62 11.66
CA ARG A 295 -25.48 3.54 12.30
C ARG A 295 -25.46 2.27 11.43
N ILE A 296 -25.68 2.41 10.13
CA ILE A 296 -25.62 1.29 9.18
C ILE A 296 -24.20 0.71 9.15
N LEU A 297 -23.20 1.54 8.97
CA LEU A 297 -21.79 1.13 8.92
C LEU A 297 -21.38 0.29 10.14
N LEU A 298 -21.79 0.72 11.35
CA LEU A 298 -21.49 0.00 12.59
C LEU A 298 -22.24 -1.34 12.73
N SER A 299 -23.34 -1.51 12.00
CA SER A 299 -24.11 -2.77 11.97
C SER A 299 -23.65 -3.74 10.88
N GLU A 300 -22.85 -3.28 9.94
CA GLU A 300 -22.32 -4.10 8.84
C GLU A 300 -21.25 -5.09 9.31
N LYS A 301 -21.28 -6.26 8.70
CA LYS A 301 -20.15 -7.17 8.72
C LYS A 301 -19.15 -6.72 7.65
N ASN A 302 -18.14 -5.96 8.04
CA ASN A 302 -17.08 -5.57 7.11
C ASN A 302 -15.73 -6.11 7.56
N MET A 303 -14.86 -6.37 6.58
CA MET A 303 -13.54 -6.99 6.80
C MET A 303 -12.64 -6.18 7.74
N LEU A 304 -12.82 -4.85 7.81
CA LEU A 304 -12.04 -4.00 8.70
C LEU A 304 -12.38 -4.29 10.16
N PHE A 305 -13.67 -4.30 10.51
CA PHE A 305 -14.13 -4.56 11.89
C PHE A 305 -13.91 -6.01 12.30
N GLU A 306 -14.08 -6.96 11.36
CA GLU A 306 -13.75 -8.38 11.61
C GLU A 306 -12.26 -8.55 11.91
N SER A 307 -11.38 -7.96 11.10
CA SER A 307 -9.92 -8.01 11.33
C SER A 307 -9.51 -7.35 12.64
N LEU A 308 -10.17 -6.25 13.02
CA LEU A 308 -9.93 -5.59 14.32
C LEU A 308 -10.36 -6.49 15.48
N ARG A 309 -11.54 -7.10 15.37
CA ARG A 309 -12.06 -8.01 16.39
C ARG A 309 -11.16 -9.24 16.56
N GLU A 310 -10.76 -9.88 15.47
CA GLU A 310 -9.84 -11.02 15.51
C GLU A 310 -8.52 -10.66 16.21
N LYS A 311 -7.99 -9.45 15.97
CA LYS A 311 -6.79 -8.99 16.67
C LYS A 311 -7.01 -8.78 18.16
N LEU A 312 -8.13 -8.19 18.56
CA LEU A 312 -8.46 -8.01 19.97
C LEU A 312 -8.67 -9.35 20.70
N GLU A 313 -9.24 -10.34 20.01
CA GLU A 313 -9.39 -11.70 20.53
C GLU A 313 -8.04 -12.44 20.62
N SER A 314 -7.16 -12.24 19.63
CA SER A 314 -5.86 -12.90 19.55
C SER A 314 -4.80 -12.29 20.49
N TYR A 315 -4.98 -11.03 20.90
CA TYR A 315 -4.05 -10.30 21.75
C TYR A 315 -4.75 -9.72 22.99
N PRO A 316 -4.89 -10.50 24.08
CA PRO A 316 -5.59 -10.05 25.30
C PRO A 316 -5.02 -8.78 25.94
N GLU A 317 -3.71 -8.57 25.83
CA GLU A 317 -3.05 -7.35 26.32
C GLU A 317 -3.54 -6.11 25.56
N LEU A 318 -3.63 -6.19 24.22
CA LEU A 318 -4.18 -5.12 23.40
C LEU A 318 -5.63 -4.80 23.79
N ASN A 319 -6.46 -5.84 23.96
CA ASN A 319 -7.84 -5.66 24.40
C ASN A 319 -7.92 -4.96 25.76
N SER A 320 -7.09 -5.36 26.71
CA SER A 320 -6.98 -4.73 28.03
C SER A 320 -6.53 -3.26 27.97
N MET A 321 -5.55 -2.96 27.11
CA MET A 321 -5.07 -1.60 26.86
C MET A 321 -6.17 -0.73 26.25
N LEU A 322 -6.86 -1.24 25.22
CA LEU A 322 -7.95 -0.52 24.55
C LEU A 322 -9.11 -0.27 25.52
N TYR A 323 -9.48 -1.27 26.33
CA TYR A 323 -10.50 -1.12 27.34
C TYR A 323 -10.13 -0.03 28.36
N SER A 324 -8.88 -0.03 28.83
CA SER A 324 -8.38 0.98 29.78
C SER A 324 -8.42 2.38 29.16
N LEU A 325 -8.03 2.53 27.90
CA LEU A 325 -8.05 3.81 27.19
C LEU A 325 -9.50 4.35 27.05
N LEU A 326 -10.42 3.49 26.59
CA LEU A 326 -11.78 3.90 26.24
C LEU A 326 -12.68 4.12 27.47
N PHE A 327 -12.53 3.29 28.51
CA PHE A 327 -13.49 3.24 29.62
C PHE A 327 -12.94 3.78 30.94
N THR A 328 -11.62 3.83 31.11
CA THR A 328 -11.02 4.38 32.35
C THR A 328 -10.32 5.71 32.14
N GLY A 329 -10.17 6.18 30.91
CA GLY A 329 -9.44 7.42 30.58
C GLY A 329 -7.95 7.37 30.92
N LYS A 330 -7.39 6.19 31.19
CA LYS A 330 -5.99 6.02 31.54
C LYS A 330 -5.12 6.26 30.32
N ALA A 331 -4.23 7.25 30.37
CA ALA A 331 -3.24 7.46 29.32
C ALA A 331 -2.31 6.25 29.23
N ILE A 332 -2.13 5.74 28.01
CA ILE A 332 -1.20 4.66 27.71
C ILE A 332 -0.04 5.25 26.94
N VAL A 333 1.18 5.02 27.43
CA VAL A 333 2.39 5.42 26.70
C VAL A 333 2.55 4.50 25.50
N TYR A 334 2.62 5.09 24.31
CA TYR A 334 2.90 4.33 23.09
C TYR A 334 4.26 3.64 23.20
N ASN A 335 4.27 2.32 23.20
CA ASN A 335 5.47 1.51 23.15
C ASN A 335 5.53 0.82 21.79
N TYR A 336 6.46 1.27 20.93
CA TYR A 336 6.66 0.71 19.60
C TYR A 336 6.90 -0.81 19.62
N TYR A 337 7.64 -1.31 20.61
CA TYR A 337 7.96 -2.73 20.68
C TYR A 337 6.77 -3.61 21.06
N GLU A 338 5.86 -3.11 21.86
CA GLU A 338 4.64 -3.84 22.27
C GLU A 338 3.54 -3.71 21.21
N LEU A 339 3.31 -2.50 20.69
CA LEU A 339 2.25 -2.25 19.72
C LEU A 339 2.64 -2.59 18.29
N SER A 340 3.93 -2.55 17.92
CA SER A 340 4.39 -2.97 16.58
C SER A 340 4.25 -4.48 16.36
N LEU A 341 4.23 -5.29 17.40
CA LEU A 341 3.95 -6.72 17.32
C LEU A 341 2.48 -7.00 16.99
N ILE A 342 1.61 -6.07 17.26
CA ILE A 342 0.17 -6.19 17.12
C ILE A 342 -0.30 -5.62 15.77
N HIS A 343 0.48 -4.76 15.12
CA HIS A 343 0.22 -4.16 13.80
C HIS A 343 -1.21 -3.65 13.61
N ILE A 344 -1.58 -2.68 14.42
CA ILE A 344 -2.85 -1.96 14.27
C ILE A 344 -2.61 -0.73 13.41
#